data_f49b92e5fad1e73131724f66c4cff054
#
_entry.id   f49b92e5fad1e73131724f66c4cff054
#
_cell.length_a   1.000
_cell.length_b   1.000
_cell.length_c   1.000
_cell.angle_alpha   90.00
_cell.angle_beta   90.00
_cell.angle_gamma   90.00
#
_symmetry.space_group_name_H-M   'P 1'
#
loop_
_entity.id
_entity.type
_entity.pdbx_description
1 polymer ?
#
loop_
_entity_poly.entity_id
_entity_poly.type
_entity_poly.pdbx_seq_one_letter_code
_entity_poly.pdbx_strand_id
1 'polypeptide(L)'
;TFRFVVKAPALVTDSLVRGEQGQGKQDNPGFLDPRLAVDTFVRPAIEGLGTKAGALVFQISPLPSHWLRAMPVVLERLSLMLEAVRDALDGEQALRSQAPDVVIAVEVRDAAFLRADIQPRLAEVLLQHGATYCLGLHAKMPPIEAQLPLLRRLWPGPLVCRGNLHRKHGTYGYQAAKDLYEPFDRIQDADPETRSHLTRVILATAARGLPALVTINNKAEGSAPLSVEALAQEVAAVLQAADTLSPR
;
A
#
# COMPACT_ATOMS: atom_id res chain seq x y z
N THR A 1 -14.38 -1.88 14.39
CA THR A 1 -13.50 -0.86 15.00
C THR A 1 -12.75 -0.13 13.90
N PHE A 2 -12.75 1.22 13.88
CA PHE A 2 -12.04 2.02 12.88
C PHE A 2 -10.52 1.92 13.09
N ARG A 3 -9.76 1.70 11.99
CA ARG A 3 -8.29 1.67 11.99
C ARG A 3 -7.73 2.56 10.89
N PHE A 4 -6.54 3.12 11.13
CA PHE A 4 -5.83 3.97 10.17
C PHE A 4 -4.85 3.17 9.32
N VAL A 5 -4.77 3.53 8.05
CA VAL A 5 -3.63 3.19 7.17
C VAL A 5 -2.78 4.44 7.06
N VAL A 6 -1.57 4.40 7.59
CA VAL A 6 -0.68 5.55 7.70
C VAL A 6 0.49 5.40 6.74
N LYS A 7 0.76 6.44 5.98
CA LYS A 7 1.86 6.45 5.01
C LYS A 7 3.11 7.11 5.59
N ALA A 8 4.26 6.45 5.42
CA ALA A 8 5.55 6.99 5.82
C ALA A 8 5.87 8.32 5.12
N PRO A 9 6.60 9.23 5.79
CA PRO A 9 7.01 10.51 5.22
C PRO A 9 7.98 10.30 4.05
N ALA A 10 7.98 11.26 3.11
CA ALA A 10 8.90 11.26 1.96
C ALA A 10 10.38 11.28 2.39
N LEU A 11 10.69 11.81 3.57
CA LEU A 11 12.02 11.77 4.17
C LEU A 11 12.61 10.34 4.18
N VAL A 12 11.76 9.33 4.43
CA VAL A 12 12.19 7.92 4.49
C VAL A 12 12.01 7.20 3.15
N THR A 13 10.97 7.53 2.38
CA THR A 13 10.54 6.69 1.25
C THR A 13 10.75 7.30 -0.14
N ASP A 14 11.20 8.55 -0.22
CA ASP A 14 11.60 9.15 -1.49
C ASP A 14 13.12 9.09 -1.64
N SER A 15 13.59 8.59 -2.77
CA SER A 15 15.03 8.53 -3.07
C SER A 15 15.64 9.89 -3.42
N LEU A 16 14.81 10.92 -3.61
CA LEU A 16 15.23 12.28 -3.92
C LEU A 16 14.67 13.27 -2.90
N VAL A 17 15.49 14.24 -2.52
CA VAL A 17 15.00 15.46 -1.89
C VAL A 17 14.27 16.28 -2.95
N ARG A 18 13.00 16.62 -2.67
CA ARG A 18 12.19 17.38 -3.62
C ARG A 18 12.14 18.86 -3.27
N GLY A 19 12.12 19.69 -4.31
CA GLY A 19 11.83 21.11 -4.18
C GLY A 19 10.34 21.39 -4.04
N GLU A 20 10.00 22.65 -3.86
CA GLU A 20 8.62 23.14 -3.68
C GLU A 20 7.66 22.75 -4.81
N GLN A 21 8.16 22.65 -6.04
CA GLN A 21 7.38 22.24 -7.21
C GLN A 21 7.45 20.72 -7.46
N GLY A 22 7.98 19.93 -6.50
CA GLY A 22 8.06 18.48 -6.59
C GLY A 22 9.21 17.93 -7.45
N GLN A 23 10.04 18.79 -8.06
CA GLN A 23 11.23 18.35 -8.80
C GLN A 23 12.28 17.76 -7.87
N GLY A 24 12.92 16.67 -8.27
CA GLY A 24 14.06 16.09 -7.56
C GLY A 24 15.28 17.01 -7.67
N LYS A 25 15.90 17.35 -6.54
CA LYS A 25 17.07 18.23 -6.49
C LYS A 25 18.37 17.45 -6.30
N GLN A 26 18.36 16.47 -5.42
CA GLN A 26 19.53 15.65 -5.06
C GLN A 26 19.09 14.35 -4.44
N ASP A 27 19.99 13.39 -4.33
CA ASP A 27 19.72 12.14 -3.64
C ASP A 27 19.39 12.40 -2.17
N ASN A 28 18.42 11.65 -1.66
CA ASN A 28 17.99 11.74 -0.28
C ASN A 28 18.84 10.80 0.60
N PRO A 29 19.68 11.30 1.50
CA PRO A 29 20.46 10.44 2.38
C PRO A 29 19.62 9.61 3.34
N GLY A 30 18.39 10.06 3.64
CA GLY A 30 17.43 9.34 4.48
C GLY A 30 16.63 8.28 3.75
N PHE A 31 16.88 8.04 2.46
CA PHE A 31 16.14 7.05 1.68
C PHE A 31 16.35 5.64 2.22
N LEU A 32 15.27 5.05 2.73
CA LEU A 32 15.23 3.74 3.39
C LEU A 32 16.20 3.62 4.57
N ASP A 33 16.44 4.75 5.27
CA ASP A 33 17.26 4.74 6.47
C ASP A 33 16.52 4.05 7.63
N PRO A 34 17.13 3.00 8.24
CA PRO A 34 16.50 2.22 9.29
C PRO A 34 16.10 3.05 10.52
N ARG A 35 16.99 3.93 10.97
CA ARG A 35 16.78 4.75 12.17
C ARG A 35 15.70 5.80 11.94
N LEU A 36 15.77 6.51 10.81
CA LEU A 36 14.73 7.48 10.46
C LEU A 36 13.36 6.82 10.32
N ALA A 37 13.28 5.61 9.74
CA ALA A 37 12.02 4.88 9.61
C ALA A 37 11.38 4.61 10.98
N VAL A 38 12.16 4.18 11.96
CA VAL A 38 11.68 3.91 13.33
C VAL A 38 11.34 5.20 14.05
N ASP A 39 12.30 6.15 14.14
CA ASP A 39 12.20 7.31 15.03
C ASP A 39 11.22 8.38 14.51
N THR A 40 11.09 8.54 13.20
CA THR A 40 10.24 9.60 12.62
C THR A 40 8.89 9.10 12.10
N PHE A 41 8.66 7.78 12.05
CA PHE A 41 7.42 7.25 11.52
C PHE A 41 6.81 6.14 12.39
N VAL A 42 7.50 5.01 12.60
CA VAL A 42 6.90 3.84 13.27
C VAL A 42 6.52 4.19 14.71
N ARG A 43 7.47 4.67 15.48
CA ARG A 43 7.26 5.02 16.89
C ARG A 43 6.17 6.10 17.06
N PRO A 44 6.24 7.28 16.43
CA PRO A 44 5.20 8.31 16.57
C PRO A 44 3.82 7.84 16.12
N ALA A 45 3.74 7.02 15.05
CA ALA A 45 2.47 6.51 14.57
C ALA A 45 1.81 5.55 15.58
N ILE A 46 2.59 4.66 16.19
CA ILE A 46 2.06 3.71 17.18
C ILE A 46 1.73 4.41 18.49
N GLU A 47 2.60 5.27 19.01
CA GLU A 47 2.36 6.04 20.24
C GLU A 47 1.12 6.94 20.11
N GLY A 48 0.91 7.54 18.94
CA GLY A 48 -0.23 8.43 18.70
C GLY A 48 -1.54 7.70 18.41
N LEU A 49 -1.52 6.53 17.80
CA LEU A 49 -2.73 5.83 17.35
C LEU A 49 -3.07 4.60 18.21
N GLY A 50 -2.09 3.98 18.85
CA GLY A 50 -2.28 2.75 19.64
C GLY A 50 -2.96 1.66 18.81
N THR A 51 -3.97 1.02 19.35
CA THR A 51 -4.75 -0.06 18.71
C THR A 51 -5.48 0.38 17.42
N LYS A 52 -5.55 1.68 17.14
CA LYS A 52 -6.10 2.20 15.88
C LYS A 52 -5.10 2.19 14.72
N ALA A 53 -3.81 1.92 14.97
CA ALA A 53 -2.84 1.69 13.90
C ALA A 53 -3.18 0.38 13.18
N GLY A 54 -3.71 0.45 11.99
CA GLY A 54 -4.08 -0.71 11.17
C GLY A 54 -2.94 -1.15 10.26
N ALA A 55 -2.40 -0.23 9.46
CA ALA A 55 -1.23 -0.50 8.65
C ALA A 55 -0.30 0.71 8.58
N LEU A 56 1.00 0.44 8.63
CA LEU A 56 2.07 1.40 8.35
C LEU A 56 2.64 1.10 6.96
N VAL A 57 2.47 2.05 6.03
CA VAL A 57 2.79 1.85 4.61
C VAL A 57 4.05 2.63 4.24
N PHE A 58 5.09 1.93 3.87
CA PHE A 58 6.30 2.48 3.27
C PHE A 58 6.10 2.57 1.75
N GLN A 59 5.62 3.71 1.27
CA GLN A 59 5.42 3.95 -0.15
C GLN A 59 6.71 4.44 -0.80
N ILE A 60 7.42 3.58 -1.50
CA ILE A 60 8.60 3.95 -2.28
C ILE A 60 8.15 4.80 -3.47
N SER A 61 8.60 6.06 -3.50
CA SER A 61 8.36 6.98 -4.61
C SER A 61 9.03 6.51 -5.89
N PRO A 62 8.60 6.97 -7.07
CA PRO A 62 9.26 6.61 -8.32
C PRO A 62 10.76 6.86 -8.26
N LEU A 63 11.52 5.84 -8.66
CA LEU A 63 12.96 5.83 -8.60
C LEU A 63 13.59 6.46 -9.85
N PRO A 64 14.62 7.30 -9.72
CA PRO A 64 15.41 7.74 -10.85
C PRO A 64 16.20 6.58 -11.48
N SER A 65 16.66 6.77 -12.70
CA SER A 65 17.25 5.71 -13.52
C SER A 65 18.49 5.04 -12.88
N HIS A 66 19.26 5.77 -12.09
CA HIS A 66 20.43 5.17 -11.43
C HIS A 66 20.02 4.17 -10.33
N TRP A 67 18.97 4.44 -9.55
CA TRP A 67 18.42 3.49 -8.59
C TRP A 67 17.71 2.31 -9.28
N LEU A 68 17.02 2.55 -10.42
CA LEU A 68 16.41 1.47 -11.21
C LEU A 68 17.45 0.50 -11.77
N ARG A 69 18.66 0.97 -12.06
CA ARG A 69 19.80 0.09 -12.44
C ARG A 69 20.44 -0.63 -11.25
N ALA A 70 20.24 -0.12 -10.05
CA ALA A 70 20.78 -0.65 -8.81
C ALA A 70 19.72 -1.32 -7.92
N MET A 71 18.72 -1.97 -8.51
CA MET A 71 17.61 -2.62 -7.78
C MET A 71 18.07 -3.56 -6.65
N PRO A 72 19.14 -4.35 -6.79
CA PRO A 72 19.64 -5.16 -5.66
C PRO A 72 20.00 -4.32 -4.44
N VAL A 73 20.61 -3.15 -4.62
CA VAL A 73 20.95 -2.22 -3.52
C VAL A 73 19.69 -1.62 -2.89
N VAL A 74 18.66 -1.32 -3.71
CA VAL A 74 17.38 -0.84 -3.20
C VAL A 74 16.72 -1.90 -2.30
N LEU A 75 16.74 -3.17 -2.73
CA LEU A 75 16.18 -4.28 -1.96
C LEU A 75 16.97 -4.56 -0.67
N GLU A 76 18.28 -4.43 -0.69
CA GLU A 76 19.13 -4.54 0.49
C GLU A 76 18.82 -3.43 1.50
N ARG A 77 18.73 -2.16 1.08
CA ARG A 77 18.32 -1.05 1.95
C ARG A 77 16.92 -1.25 2.51
N LEU A 78 15.99 -1.73 1.67
CA LEU A 78 14.63 -2.05 2.12
C LEU A 78 14.65 -3.14 3.19
N SER A 79 15.46 -4.18 3.01
CA SER A 79 15.62 -5.26 4.00
C SER A 79 16.13 -4.74 5.33
N LEU A 80 17.21 -3.95 5.32
CA LEU A 80 17.79 -3.37 6.55
C LEU A 80 16.80 -2.43 7.27
N MET A 81 16.04 -1.64 6.51
CA MET A 81 15.01 -0.77 7.09
C MET A 81 13.89 -1.60 7.73
N LEU A 82 13.38 -2.63 7.05
CA LEU A 82 12.32 -3.49 7.57
C LEU A 82 12.78 -4.32 8.77
N GLU A 83 14.05 -4.76 8.81
CA GLU A 83 14.68 -5.39 9.96
C GLU A 83 14.60 -4.48 11.18
N ALA A 84 15.09 -3.24 11.08
CA ALA A 84 15.03 -2.30 12.18
C ALA A 84 13.59 -1.98 12.64
N VAL A 85 12.65 -1.88 11.70
CA VAL A 85 11.23 -1.72 12.02
C VAL A 85 10.70 -2.92 12.80
N ARG A 86 11.06 -4.14 12.40
CA ARG A 86 10.64 -5.37 13.08
C ARG A 86 11.28 -5.47 14.47
N ASP A 87 12.57 -5.18 14.57
CA ASP A 87 13.29 -5.18 15.84
C ASP A 87 12.69 -4.18 16.83
N ALA A 88 12.31 -2.99 16.38
CA ALA A 88 11.64 -2.01 17.22
C ALA A 88 10.26 -2.50 17.70
N LEU A 89 9.47 -3.11 16.81
CA LEU A 89 8.15 -3.63 17.13
C LEU A 89 8.22 -4.84 18.09
N ASP A 90 9.19 -5.71 17.93
CA ASP A 90 9.33 -6.94 18.70
C ASP A 90 10.13 -6.74 20.00
N GLY A 91 11.11 -5.85 19.97
CA GLY A 91 12.00 -5.56 21.10
C GLY A 91 11.43 -4.57 22.12
N GLU A 92 10.58 -3.65 21.69
CA GLU A 92 9.99 -2.64 22.57
C GLU A 92 8.59 -3.06 23.02
N GLN A 93 8.49 -3.59 24.24
CA GLN A 93 7.22 -4.04 24.83
C GLN A 93 6.14 -2.95 24.77
N ALA A 94 6.51 -1.67 24.88
CA ALA A 94 5.58 -0.55 24.79
C ALA A 94 4.93 -0.46 23.41
N LEU A 95 5.69 -0.54 22.32
CA LEU A 95 5.17 -0.51 20.95
C LEU A 95 4.32 -1.75 20.66
N ARG A 96 4.81 -2.92 21.03
CA ARG A 96 4.12 -4.19 20.83
C ARG A 96 2.76 -4.25 21.54
N SER A 97 2.67 -3.77 22.78
CA SER A 97 1.42 -3.78 23.54
C SER A 97 0.40 -2.76 23.02
N GLN A 98 0.86 -1.62 22.48
CA GLN A 98 -0.02 -0.58 21.96
C GLN A 98 -0.64 -0.93 20.62
N ALA A 99 0.07 -1.62 19.72
CA ALA A 99 -0.40 -1.97 18.38
C ALA A 99 -0.02 -3.41 17.99
N PRO A 100 -0.54 -4.43 18.70
CA PRO A 100 -0.14 -5.83 18.50
C PRO A 100 -0.45 -6.37 17.10
N ASP A 101 -1.48 -5.82 16.44
CA ASP A 101 -1.98 -6.27 15.13
C ASP A 101 -1.61 -5.32 14.00
N VAL A 102 -0.65 -4.40 14.20
CA VAL A 102 -0.25 -3.47 13.16
C VAL A 102 0.41 -4.19 11.99
N VAL A 103 -0.05 -3.90 10.78
CA VAL A 103 0.49 -4.47 9.54
C VAL A 103 1.56 -3.55 8.99
N ILE A 104 2.75 -4.09 8.72
CA ILE A 104 3.80 -3.38 7.97
C ILE A 104 3.63 -3.71 6.49
N ALA A 105 3.52 -2.67 5.64
CA ALA A 105 3.30 -2.85 4.22
C ALA A 105 4.24 -1.98 3.38
N VAL A 106 4.66 -2.50 2.24
CA VAL A 106 5.48 -1.77 1.26
C VAL A 106 4.67 -1.55 -0.01
N GLU A 107 4.51 -0.29 -0.40
CA GLU A 107 3.93 0.11 -1.68
C GLU A 107 5.04 0.57 -2.62
N VAL A 108 5.05 0.08 -3.85
CA VAL A 108 6.00 0.51 -4.88
C VAL A 108 5.29 1.34 -5.95
N ARG A 109 6.03 2.24 -6.62
CA ARG A 109 5.51 3.13 -7.67
C ARG A 109 6.24 2.97 -9.00
N ASP A 110 7.01 1.88 -9.14
CA ASP A 110 7.65 1.47 -10.39
C ASP A 110 7.33 0.02 -10.72
N ALA A 111 6.93 -0.23 -11.97
CA ALA A 111 6.71 -1.58 -12.47
C ALA A 111 8.00 -2.43 -12.47
N ALA A 112 9.18 -1.80 -12.36
CA ALA A 112 10.46 -2.48 -12.26
C ALA A 112 10.55 -3.43 -11.05
N PHE A 113 9.85 -3.15 -9.96
CA PHE A 113 9.76 -4.05 -8.80
C PHE A 113 8.99 -5.35 -9.10
N LEU A 114 8.17 -5.36 -10.15
CA LEU A 114 7.37 -6.52 -10.55
C LEU A 114 8.00 -7.33 -11.69
N ARG A 115 9.21 -6.98 -12.13
CA ARG A 115 9.95 -7.75 -13.13
C ARG A 115 10.27 -9.15 -12.60
N ALA A 116 10.36 -10.12 -13.50
CA ALA A 116 10.57 -11.53 -13.16
C ALA A 116 11.86 -11.80 -12.37
N ASP A 117 12.91 -10.97 -12.56
CA ASP A 117 14.19 -11.05 -11.84
C ASP A 117 14.17 -10.34 -10.47
N ILE A 118 13.24 -9.43 -10.23
CA ILE A 118 13.16 -8.59 -9.02
C ILE A 118 12.04 -9.05 -8.08
N GLN A 119 10.87 -9.36 -8.63
CA GLN A 119 9.67 -9.69 -7.85
C GLN A 119 9.89 -10.83 -6.83
N PRO A 120 10.58 -11.95 -7.15
CA PRO A 120 10.85 -12.98 -6.16
C PRO A 120 11.69 -12.50 -4.98
N ARG A 121 12.71 -11.69 -5.25
CA ARG A 121 13.58 -11.09 -4.23
C ARG A 121 12.84 -10.11 -3.34
N LEU A 122 11.95 -9.29 -3.92
CA LEU A 122 11.08 -8.42 -3.15
C LEU A 122 10.17 -9.23 -2.22
N ALA A 123 9.59 -10.33 -2.72
CA ALA A 123 8.77 -11.21 -1.89
C ALA A 123 9.57 -11.82 -0.73
N GLU A 124 10.78 -12.27 -0.98
CA GLU A 124 11.69 -12.81 0.06
C GLU A 124 11.98 -11.77 1.15
N VAL A 125 12.33 -10.54 0.77
CA VAL A 125 12.55 -9.44 1.72
C VAL A 125 11.30 -9.18 2.56
N LEU A 126 10.12 -9.11 1.94
CA LEU A 126 8.88 -8.87 2.67
C LEU A 126 8.55 -10.01 3.65
N LEU A 127 8.69 -11.26 3.21
CA LEU A 127 8.45 -12.45 4.05
C LEU A 127 9.42 -12.51 5.23
N GLN A 128 10.70 -12.26 4.99
CA GLN A 128 11.75 -12.32 6.01
C GLN A 128 11.44 -11.38 7.19
N HIS A 129 10.87 -10.21 6.91
CA HIS A 129 10.57 -9.21 7.93
C HIS A 129 9.09 -9.13 8.31
N GLY A 130 8.28 -10.12 7.93
CA GLY A 130 6.84 -10.14 8.25
C GLY A 130 6.07 -8.95 7.73
N ALA A 131 6.52 -8.37 6.60
CA ALA A 131 5.84 -7.30 5.91
C ALA A 131 4.98 -7.84 4.74
N THR A 132 3.97 -7.08 4.33
CA THR A 132 3.16 -7.40 3.16
C THR A 132 3.36 -6.39 2.04
N TYR A 133 2.93 -6.78 0.83
CA TYR A 133 2.85 -5.88 -0.30
C TYR A 133 1.57 -5.05 -0.24
N CYS A 134 1.70 -3.73 -0.29
CA CYS A 134 0.55 -2.84 -0.45
C CYS A 134 0.17 -2.76 -1.94
N LEU A 135 -0.98 -3.29 -2.28
CA LEU A 135 -1.54 -3.23 -3.63
C LEU A 135 -1.80 -1.78 -4.03
N GLY A 136 -1.03 -1.26 -4.96
CA GLY A 136 -1.12 0.13 -5.40
C GLY A 136 -1.98 0.26 -6.66
N LEU A 137 -3.18 0.85 -6.53
CA LEU A 137 -4.04 1.19 -7.66
C LEU A 137 -3.72 2.63 -8.09
N HIS A 138 -2.81 2.76 -9.02
CA HIS A 138 -2.30 4.05 -9.50
C HIS A 138 -1.91 3.96 -10.96
N ALA A 139 -2.06 5.07 -11.70
CA ALA A 139 -1.78 5.12 -13.13
C ALA A 139 -0.33 4.73 -13.54
N LYS A 140 0.64 4.83 -12.61
CA LYS A 140 2.03 4.38 -12.82
C LYS A 140 2.23 2.87 -12.64
N MET A 141 1.28 2.21 -11.99
CA MET A 141 1.37 0.78 -11.72
C MET A 141 0.59 -0.02 -12.77
N PRO A 142 1.00 -1.25 -13.05
CA PRO A 142 0.19 -2.13 -13.88
C PRO A 142 -1.14 -2.46 -13.19
N PRO A 143 -2.12 -3.02 -13.93
CA PRO A 143 -3.39 -3.41 -13.35
C PRO A 143 -3.23 -4.42 -12.21
N ILE A 144 -4.30 -4.60 -11.45
CA ILE A 144 -4.30 -5.45 -10.26
C ILE A 144 -3.83 -6.87 -10.56
N GLU A 145 -4.25 -7.44 -11.70
CA GLU A 145 -3.91 -8.80 -12.12
C GLU A 145 -2.39 -9.01 -12.26
N ALA A 146 -1.69 -8.00 -12.78
CA ALA A 146 -0.24 -8.06 -12.93
C ALA A 146 0.50 -7.92 -11.58
N GLN A 147 -0.16 -7.43 -10.53
CA GLN A 147 0.37 -7.34 -9.17
C GLN A 147 0.06 -8.59 -8.33
N LEU A 148 -0.99 -9.36 -8.68
CA LEU A 148 -1.40 -10.56 -7.94
C LEU A 148 -0.30 -11.63 -7.79
N PRO A 149 0.61 -11.88 -8.76
CA PRO A 149 1.68 -12.86 -8.58
C PRO A 149 2.56 -12.56 -7.35
N LEU A 150 2.83 -11.28 -7.04
CA LEU A 150 3.56 -10.90 -5.83
C LEU A 150 2.74 -11.20 -4.56
N LEU A 151 1.46 -10.83 -4.53
CA LEU A 151 0.57 -11.15 -3.41
C LEU A 151 0.47 -12.66 -3.15
N ARG A 152 0.41 -13.47 -4.21
CA ARG A 152 0.35 -14.93 -4.08
C ARG A 152 1.60 -15.53 -3.42
N ARG A 153 2.78 -14.90 -3.62
CA ARG A 153 4.02 -15.33 -2.95
C ARG A 153 4.00 -15.01 -1.45
N LEU A 154 3.23 -14.01 -1.03
CA LEU A 154 3.07 -13.59 0.37
C LEU A 154 1.86 -14.24 1.04
N TRP A 155 1.17 -15.16 0.35
CA TRP A 155 -0.02 -15.81 0.84
C TRP A 155 0.29 -16.99 1.79
N PRO A 156 -0.47 -17.18 2.90
CA PRO A 156 -1.52 -16.30 3.40
C PRO A 156 -0.95 -15.09 4.13
N GLY A 157 -1.51 -13.91 3.90
CA GLY A 157 -1.08 -12.65 4.49
C GLY A 157 -2.19 -11.60 4.48
N PRO A 158 -2.06 -10.53 5.29
CA PRO A 158 -3.02 -9.44 5.30
C PRO A 158 -3.02 -8.70 3.96
N LEU A 159 -4.19 -8.18 3.57
CA LEU A 159 -4.31 -7.29 2.43
C LEU A 159 -4.20 -5.83 2.88
N VAL A 160 -3.29 -5.10 2.26
CA VAL A 160 -3.27 -3.63 2.29
C VAL A 160 -3.41 -3.13 0.85
N CYS A 161 -4.38 -2.26 0.60
CA CYS A 161 -4.62 -1.69 -0.73
C CYS A 161 -4.83 -0.18 -0.64
N ARG A 162 -4.27 0.56 -1.60
CA ARG A 162 -4.45 2.01 -1.75
C ARG A 162 -4.84 2.37 -3.18
N GLY A 163 -6.11 2.72 -3.37
CA GLY A 163 -6.65 3.29 -4.61
C GLY A 163 -6.41 4.79 -4.68
N ASN A 164 -5.45 5.25 -5.48
CA ASN A 164 -4.99 6.63 -5.44
C ASN A 164 -5.42 7.47 -6.65
N LEU A 165 -5.38 6.90 -7.86
CA LEU A 165 -5.65 7.63 -9.10
C LEU A 165 -6.16 6.67 -10.17
N HIS A 166 -7.28 7.01 -10.80
CA HIS A 166 -7.80 6.26 -11.93
C HIS A 166 -6.80 6.20 -13.08
N ARG A 167 -6.60 5.01 -13.64
CA ARG A 167 -5.56 4.76 -14.66
C ARG A 167 -5.75 5.56 -15.95
N LYS A 168 -6.99 5.94 -16.28
CA LYS A 168 -7.30 6.75 -17.46
C LYS A 168 -6.57 8.10 -17.50
N HIS A 169 -6.25 8.67 -16.35
CA HIS A 169 -5.57 9.97 -16.27
C HIS A 169 -4.07 9.90 -16.57
N GLY A 170 -3.51 8.69 -16.69
CA GLY A 170 -2.09 8.51 -16.97
C GLY A 170 -1.17 8.94 -15.81
N THR A 171 0.10 8.87 -16.08
CA THR A 171 1.17 8.99 -15.07
C THR A 171 1.22 10.34 -14.34
N TYR A 172 0.80 11.42 -15.00
CA TYR A 172 0.86 12.79 -14.48
C TYR A 172 -0.53 13.41 -14.28
N GLY A 173 -1.59 12.61 -14.38
CA GLY A 173 -2.97 13.08 -14.38
C GLY A 173 -3.56 13.45 -13.02
N TYR A 174 -2.75 13.57 -11.95
CA TYR A 174 -3.27 13.82 -10.60
C TYR A 174 -3.99 15.17 -10.49
N GLN A 175 -3.46 16.24 -11.10
CA GLN A 175 -4.12 17.54 -11.11
C GLN A 175 -5.34 17.52 -12.01
N ALA A 176 -5.24 16.95 -13.21
CA ALA A 176 -6.38 16.83 -14.13
C ALA A 176 -7.55 16.04 -13.52
N ALA A 177 -7.25 14.96 -12.78
CA ALA A 177 -8.27 14.21 -12.06
C ALA A 177 -8.90 15.05 -10.93
N LYS A 178 -8.11 15.88 -10.23
CA LYS A 178 -8.62 16.79 -9.23
C LYS A 178 -9.60 17.78 -9.84
N ASP A 179 -9.19 18.48 -10.88
CA ASP A 179 -9.98 19.52 -11.53
C ASP A 179 -11.25 18.97 -12.16
N LEU A 180 -11.19 17.73 -12.70
CA LEU A 180 -12.35 17.06 -13.29
C LEU A 180 -13.34 16.57 -12.25
N TYR A 181 -12.86 16.09 -11.08
CA TYR A 181 -13.70 15.39 -10.09
C TYR A 181 -14.20 16.30 -8.97
N GLU A 182 -13.62 17.49 -8.77
CA GLU A 182 -14.18 18.43 -7.79
C GLU A 182 -15.65 18.78 -8.12
N PRO A 183 -16.53 18.83 -7.10
CA PRO A 183 -16.27 18.83 -5.66
C PRO A 183 -16.20 17.44 -4.99
N PHE A 184 -15.99 16.36 -5.70
CA PHE A 184 -15.86 14.98 -5.21
C PHE A 184 -17.16 14.40 -4.58
N ASP A 185 -18.30 14.82 -5.08
CA ASP A 185 -19.64 14.51 -4.57
C ASP A 185 -20.30 13.32 -5.28
N ARG A 186 -19.70 12.80 -6.35
CA ARG A 186 -20.24 11.71 -7.16
C ARG A 186 -19.13 10.84 -7.78
N ILE A 187 -19.49 9.62 -8.17
CA ILE A 187 -18.65 8.78 -9.02
C ILE A 187 -18.74 9.33 -10.46
N GLN A 188 -17.62 9.84 -10.97
CA GLN A 188 -17.50 10.37 -12.32
C GLN A 188 -17.01 9.29 -13.30
N ASP A 189 -16.06 8.50 -12.86
CA ASP A 189 -15.39 7.46 -13.65
C ASP A 189 -15.35 6.16 -12.86
N ALA A 190 -16.44 5.39 -12.95
CA ALA A 190 -16.53 4.10 -12.29
C ALA A 190 -15.50 3.11 -12.86
N ASP A 191 -14.83 2.35 -11.98
CA ASP A 191 -13.91 1.27 -12.34
C ASP A 191 -14.41 -0.08 -11.79
N PRO A 192 -15.46 -0.66 -12.40
CA PRO A 192 -16.06 -1.91 -11.93
C PRO A 192 -15.12 -3.10 -12.06
N GLU A 193 -14.21 -3.09 -13.03
CA GLU A 193 -13.24 -4.18 -13.24
C GLU A 193 -12.25 -4.25 -12.08
N THR A 194 -11.59 -3.13 -11.75
CA THR A 194 -10.70 -3.03 -10.58
C THR A 194 -11.44 -3.39 -9.30
N ARG A 195 -12.69 -2.92 -9.14
CA ARG A 195 -13.51 -3.20 -7.96
C ARG A 195 -13.82 -4.69 -7.83
N SER A 196 -14.20 -5.36 -8.92
CA SER A 196 -14.47 -6.81 -8.93
C SER A 196 -13.22 -7.63 -8.58
N HIS A 197 -12.06 -7.28 -9.13
CA HIS A 197 -10.81 -7.94 -8.76
C HIS A 197 -10.46 -7.73 -7.28
N LEU A 198 -10.63 -6.52 -6.78
CA LEU A 198 -10.36 -6.19 -5.38
C LEU A 198 -11.32 -6.94 -4.44
N THR A 199 -12.61 -7.04 -4.80
CA THR A 199 -13.62 -7.83 -4.08
C THR A 199 -13.16 -9.27 -3.90
N ARG A 200 -12.67 -9.92 -4.96
CA ARG A 200 -12.16 -11.31 -4.88
C ARG A 200 -10.98 -11.43 -3.92
N VAL A 201 -10.04 -10.49 -3.96
CA VAL A 201 -8.86 -10.52 -3.07
C VAL A 201 -9.28 -10.26 -1.62
N ILE A 202 -10.20 -9.34 -1.37
CA ILE A 202 -10.76 -9.07 -0.03
C ILE A 202 -11.40 -10.33 0.54
N LEU A 203 -12.28 -10.97 -0.23
CA LEU A 203 -12.99 -12.18 0.20
C LEU A 203 -12.03 -13.34 0.47
N ALA A 204 -11.04 -13.56 -0.40
CA ALA A 204 -10.03 -14.57 -0.19
C ALA A 204 -9.23 -14.34 1.09
N THR A 205 -8.87 -13.07 1.38
CA THR A 205 -8.15 -12.68 2.60
C THR A 205 -9.02 -12.89 3.84
N ALA A 206 -10.27 -12.43 3.81
CA ALA A 206 -11.22 -12.56 4.91
C ALA A 206 -11.55 -14.03 5.23
N ALA A 207 -11.66 -14.90 4.22
CA ALA A 207 -11.87 -16.33 4.40
C ALA A 207 -10.73 -17.03 5.16
N ARG A 208 -9.56 -16.39 5.30
CA ARG A 208 -8.44 -16.86 6.13
C ARG A 208 -8.40 -16.22 7.51
N GLY A 209 -9.41 -15.44 7.88
CA GLY A 209 -9.42 -14.69 9.14
C GLY A 209 -8.42 -13.53 9.18
N LEU A 210 -7.89 -13.11 8.03
CA LEU A 210 -6.87 -12.07 7.94
C LEU A 210 -7.50 -10.70 7.62
N PRO A 211 -6.91 -9.59 8.10
CA PRO A 211 -7.44 -8.26 7.85
C PRO A 211 -7.23 -7.83 6.39
N ALA A 212 -8.24 -7.15 5.84
CA ALA A 212 -8.17 -6.45 4.58
C ALA A 212 -8.37 -4.95 4.82
N LEU A 213 -7.33 -4.16 4.62
CA LEU A 213 -7.28 -2.72 4.85
C LEU A 213 -7.22 -2.02 3.49
N VAL A 214 -8.32 -1.40 3.09
CA VAL A 214 -8.45 -0.73 1.79
C VAL A 214 -8.74 0.75 1.99
N THR A 215 -7.95 1.59 1.35
CA THR A 215 -8.18 3.04 1.29
C THR A 215 -8.39 3.48 -0.15
N ILE A 216 -9.33 4.38 -0.38
CA ILE A 216 -9.64 4.91 -1.69
C ILE A 216 -9.56 6.44 -1.63
N ASN A 217 -8.90 7.04 -2.62
CA ASN A 217 -8.81 8.48 -2.80
C ASN A 217 -9.93 8.97 -3.72
N ASN A 218 -10.39 10.20 -3.55
CA ASN A 218 -11.37 10.82 -4.44
C ASN A 218 -11.00 10.74 -5.93
N LYS A 219 -9.69 10.74 -6.24
CA LYS A 219 -9.20 10.66 -7.63
C LYS A 219 -9.21 9.25 -8.22
N ALA A 220 -9.65 8.25 -7.45
CA ALA A 220 -9.85 6.91 -7.98
C ALA A 220 -11.07 6.84 -8.91
N GLU A 221 -12.22 7.42 -8.52
CA GLU A 221 -13.45 7.36 -9.29
C GLU A 221 -14.28 8.67 -9.23
N GLY A 222 -13.86 9.66 -8.42
CA GLY A 222 -14.55 10.94 -8.24
C GLY A 222 -15.02 11.21 -6.82
N SER A 223 -15.34 10.17 -6.04
CA SER A 223 -15.75 10.30 -4.62
C SER A 223 -15.31 9.10 -3.81
N ALA A 224 -14.40 9.31 -2.87
CA ALA A 224 -13.91 8.24 -2.01
C ALA A 224 -15.02 7.57 -1.18
N PRO A 225 -15.94 8.31 -0.52
CA PRO A 225 -17.03 7.68 0.22
C PRO A 225 -17.90 6.78 -0.64
N LEU A 226 -18.29 7.25 -1.83
CA LEU A 226 -19.15 6.48 -2.74
C LEU A 226 -18.41 5.27 -3.34
N SER A 227 -17.11 5.40 -3.63
CA SER A 227 -16.30 4.27 -4.09
C SER A 227 -16.15 3.20 -3.01
N VAL A 228 -15.97 3.60 -1.74
CA VAL A 228 -15.93 2.68 -0.60
C VAL A 228 -17.27 1.98 -0.41
N GLU A 229 -18.37 2.73 -0.49
CA GLU A 229 -19.72 2.17 -0.40
C GLU A 229 -19.98 1.14 -1.52
N ALA A 230 -19.66 1.49 -2.77
CA ALA A 230 -19.84 0.58 -3.91
C ALA A 230 -19.00 -0.71 -3.75
N LEU A 231 -17.76 -0.61 -3.27
CA LEU A 231 -16.93 -1.78 -2.98
C LEU A 231 -17.54 -2.63 -1.86
N ALA A 232 -18.02 -2.01 -0.79
CA ALA A 232 -18.63 -2.71 0.34
C ALA A 232 -19.91 -3.45 -0.08
N GLN A 233 -20.74 -2.82 -0.92
CA GLN A 233 -21.94 -3.43 -1.49
C GLN A 233 -21.61 -4.65 -2.35
N GLU A 234 -20.59 -4.58 -3.19
CA GLU A 234 -20.14 -5.69 -4.02
C GLU A 234 -19.61 -6.86 -3.17
N VAL A 235 -18.81 -6.59 -2.15
CA VAL A 235 -18.34 -7.60 -1.19
C VAL A 235 -19.53 -8.27 -0.49
N ALA A 236 -20.48 -7.49 0.00
CA ALA A 236 -21.67 -8.01 0.68
C ALA A 236 -22.53 -8.88 -0.24
N ALA A 237 -22.74 -8.45 -1.49
CA ALA A 237 -23.54 -9.21 -2.46
C ALA A 237 -22.93 -10.60 -2.77
N VAL A 238 -21.60 -10.67 -2.91
CA VAL A 238 -20.90 -11.96 -3.15
C VAL A 238 -21.00 -12.88 -1.93
N LEU A 239 -20.88 -12.35 -0.70
CA LEU A 239 -21.04 -13.12 0.54
C LEU A 239 -22.45 -13.69 0.65
N GLN A 240 -23.49 -12.88 0.41
CA GLN A 240 -24.89 -13.32 0.45
C GLN A 240 -25.18 -14.41 -0.59
N ALA A 241 -24.64 -14.26 -1.81
CA ALA A 241 -24.79 -15.27 -2.85
C ALA A 241 -24.12 -16.61 -2.46
N ALA A 242 -22.96 -16.57 -1.80
CA ALA A 242 -22.29 -17.78 -1.33
C ALA A 242 -23.08 -18.49 -0.23
N ASP A 243 -23.65 -17.74 0.72
CA ASP A 243 -24.47 -18.29 1.81
C ASP A 243 -25.75 -18.97 1.30
N THR A 244 -26.36 -18.44 0.23
CA THR A 244 -27.55 -19.03 -0.39
C THR A 244 -27.28 -20.31 -1.17
N LEU A 245 -26.04 -20.52 -1.62
CA LEU A 245 -25.60 -21.70 -2.38
C LEU A 245 -25.04 -22.83 -1.49
N SER A 246 -24.80 -22.58 -0.21
CA SER A 246 -24.35 -23.60 0.74
C SER A 246 -25.57 -24.29 1.35
N PRO A 247 -25.92 -25.56 0.99
CA PRO A 247 -26.99 -26.28 1.63
C PRO A 247 -26.63 -26.50 3.12
N ARG A 248 -27.60 -26.27 4.01
CA ARG A 248 -27.53 -26.59 5.43
C ARG A 248 -27.44 -28.11 5.65
#